data_484f105f79f1a97a8c68ab3cf904fe2c
#
_entry.id   484f105f79f1a97a8c68ab3cf904fe2c
#
_cell.length_a   1.000
_cell.length_b   1.000
_cell.length_c   1.000
_cell.angle_alpha   90.00
_cell.angle_beta   90.00
_cell.angle_gamma   90.00
#
_symmetry.space_group_name_H-M   'P 1'
#
loop_
_entity.id
_entity.type
_entity.pdbx_description
1 polymer ?
#
loop_
_entity_poly.entity_id
_entity_poly.type
_entity_poly.pdbx_seq_one_letter_code
_entity_poly.pdbx_strand_id
1 'polypeptide(L)'
;MTATATNLPTIRQLPPNLINQIAAGEVIERPASVVKELLENSIDAGATRIEVSIQGGGTELIRIADNGCGMTSDQLPLALASHATSKLPTDDDLFSVSTLGFRGEALASIGSVSHLTIRSRTNGDDSGNEINVRGGIIESPQPCGCPVGTVMEIRNLFFNLSLIHI
;
A
#
# COMPACT_ATOMS: atom_id res chain seq x y z
N MET A 1 15.28 -36.48 -29.83
CA MET A 1 14.44 -36.70 -28.66
C MET A 1 14.62 -35.65 -27.63
N THR A 2 14.49 -34.47 -28.08
CA THR A 2 14.66 -33.27 -27.24
C THR A 2 13.35 -32.77 -26.67
N ALA A 3 12.23 -33.40 -27.06
CA ALA A 3 10.90 -32.92 -26.65
C ALA A 3 10.66 -32.99 -25.15
N THR A 4 11.26 -33.91 -24.45
CA THR A 4 11.07 -34.05 -23.00
C THR A 4 11.78 -32.98 -22.20
N ALA A 5 12.84 -32.38 -22.73
CA ALA A 5 13.55 -31.30 -22.05
C ALA A 5 12.76 -29.99 -21.99
N THR A 6 11.83 -29.79 -22.95
CA THR A 6 11.03 -28.56 -23.01
C THR A 6 9.90 -28.54 -21.98
N ASN A 7 9.59 -29.68 -21.34
CA ASN A 7 8.52 -29.76 -20.36
C ASN A 7 8.98 -29.52 -18.93
N LEU A 8 10.28 -29.33 -18.72
CA LEU A 8 10.80 -29.04 -17.38
C LEU A 8 10.49 -27.62 -16.97
N PRO A 9 10.00 -27.40 -15.73
CA PRO A 9 9.75 -26.05 -15.25
C PRO A 9 11.01 -25.22 -15.26
N THR A 10 10.90 -23.99 -15.71
CA THR A 10 12.01 -23.04 -15.71
C THR A 10 11.87 -22.11 -14.51
N ILE A 11 12.92 -22.01 -13.72
CA ILE A 11 12.97 -21.06 -12.62
C ILE A 11 13.16 -19.67 -13.19
N ARG A 12 12.26 -18.76 -12.84
CA ARG A 12 12.33 -17.37 -13.30
C ARG A 12 11.87 -16.42 -12.19
N GLN A 13 12.37 -15.21 -12.25
CA GLN A 13 11.94 -14.17 -11.33
C GLN A 13 10.58 -13.63 -11.77
N LEU A 14 9.65 -13.52 -10.82
CA LEU A 14 8.33 -12.97 -11.10
C LEU A 14 8.40 -11.44 -11.22
N PRO A 15 7.55 -10.83 -12.05
CA PRO A 15 7.42 -9.37 -12.08
C PRO A 15 7.02 -8.83 -10.72
N PRO A 16 7.53 -7.66 -10.30
CA PRO A 16 7.21 -7.10 -8.97
C PRO A 16 5.71 -6.92 -8.72
N ASN A 17 4.95 -6.52 -9.72
CA ASN A 17 3.51 -6.35 -9.58
C ASN A 17 2.79 -7.69 -9.31
N LEU A 18 3.21 -8.75 -9.96
CA LEU A 18 2.66 -10.08 -9.73
C LEU A 18 2.98 -10.57 -8.31
N ILE A 19 4.21 -10.32 -7.84
CA ILE A 19 4.59 -10.64 -6.46
C ILE A 19 3.69 -9.90 -5.48
N ASN A 20 3.43 -8.62 -5.71
CA ASN A 20 2.56 -7.81 -4.86
C ASN A 20 1.12 -8.32 -4.87
N GLN A 21 0.61 -8.75 -6.01
CA GLN A 21 -0.74 -9.32 -6.11
C GLN A 21 -0.86 -10.64 -5.36
N ILE A 22 0.16 -11.50 -5.44
CA ILE A 22 0.19 -12.75 -4.69
C ILE A 22 0.25 -12.46 -3.19
N ALA A 23 1.11 -11.53 -2.77
CA ALA A 23 1.21 -11.14 -1.37
C ALA A 23 -0.10 -10.53 -0.87
N ALA A 24 -0.78 -9.72 -1.68
CA ALA A 24 -2.08 -9.16 -1.33
C ALA A 24 -3.13 -10.26 -1.09
N GLY A 25 -3.13 -11.31 -1.93
CA GLY A 25 -4.03 -12.45 -1.76
C GLY A 25 -3.78 -13.23 -0.48
N GLU A 26 -2.54 -13.29 -0.01
CA GLU A 26 -2.18 -13.98 1.22
C GLU A 26 -2.43 -13.13 2.47
N VAL A 27 -2.17 -11.82 2.40
CA VAL A 27 -2.19 -10.90 3.56
C VAL A 27 -3.51 -10.15 3.66
N ILE A 28 -4.08 -9.79 2.53
CA ILE A 28 -5.29 -8.97 2.43
C ILE A 28 -6.44 -9.85 1.97
N GLU A 29 -6.96 -10.68 2.87
CA GLU A 29 -8.08 -11.57 2.54
C GLU A 29 -9.41 -10.82 2.44
N ARG A 30 -9.53 -9.70 3.12
CA ARG A 30 -10.79 -8.94 3.20
C ARG A 30 -10.53 -7.46 3.48
N PRO A 31 -11.51 -6.61 3.21
CA PRO A 31 -11.39 -5.17 3.46
C PRO A 31 -11.03 -4.82 4.91
N ALA A 32 -11.47 -5.60 5.88
CA ALA A 32 -11.12 -5.38 7.29
C ALA A 32 -9.61 -5.42 7.53
N SER A 33 -8.89 -6.27 6.82
CA SER A 33 -7.42 -6.35 6.93
C SER A 33 -6.76 -5.09 6.39
N VAL A 34 -7.30 -4.52 5.32
CA VAL A 34 -6.82 -3.25 4.77
C VAL A 34 -7.03 -2.12 5.78
N VAL A 35 -8.21 -2.02 6.36
CA VAL A 35 -8.52 -1.00 7.37
C VAL A 35 -7.55 -1.11 8.55
N LYS A 36 -7.31 -2.31 9.04
CA LYS A 36 -6.39 -2.56 10.14
C LYS A 36 -4.99 -2.04 9.82
N GLU A 37 -4.45 -2.37 8.65
CA GLU A 37 -3.12 -1.94 8.23
C GLU A 37 -3.03 -0.40 8.14
N LEU A 38 -4.03 0.24 7.57
CA LEU A 38 -4.04 1.69 7.44
C LEU A 38 -4.20 2.38 8.80
N LEU A 39 -4.98 1.81 9.72
CA LEU A 39 -5.08 2.33 11.09
C LEU A 39 -3.75 2.24 11.81
N GLU A 40 -3.05 1.13 11.68
CA GLU A 40 -1.72 0.97 12.25
C GLU A 40 -0.74 2.02 11.70
N ASN A 41 -0.79 2.29 10.41
CA ASN A 41 0.03 3.33 9.79
C ASN A 41 -0.28 4.72 10.36
N SER A 42 -1.55 5.03 10.57
CA SER A 42 -1.96 6.30 11.15
C SER A 42 -1.48 6.45 12.60
N ILE A 43 -1.58 5.39 13.37
CA ILE A 43 -1.09 5.36 14.76
C ILE A 43 0.43 5.55 14.78
N ASP A 44 1.15 4.86 13.91
CA ASP A 44 2.60 4.98 13.78
C ASP A 44 3.05 6.40 13.36
N ALA A 45 2.20 7.10 12.62
CA ALA A 45 2.44 8.50 12.24
C ALA A 45 2.14 9.50 13.35
N GLY A 46 1.76 9.02 14.54
CA GLY A 46 1.46 9.87 15.67
C GLY A 46 0.10 10.56 15.60
N ALA A 47 -0.83 10.01 14.85
CA ALA A 47 -2.16 10.60 14.74
C ALA A 47 -2.89 10.58 16.08
N THR A 48 -3.55 11.70 16.38
CA THR A 48 -4.45 11.82 17.54
C THR A 48 -5.92 11.76 17.10
N ARG A 49 -6.17 11.90 15.81
CA ARG A 49 -7.52 11.82 15.24
C ARG A 49 -7.46 11.03 13.94
N ILE A 50 -8.34 10.05 13.83
CA ILE A 50 -8.46 9.21 12.65
C ILE A 50 -9.94 9.12 12.28
N GLU A 51 -10.26 9.43 11.03
CA GLU A 51 -11.60 9.28 10.48
C GLU A 51 -11.61 8.15 9.46
N VAL A 52 -12.58 7.26 9.59
CA VAL A 52 -12.74 6.11 8.70
C VAL A 52 -14.09 6.18 8.01
N SER A 53 -14.09 6.07 6.69
CA SER A 53 -15.30 6.01 5.88
C SER A 53 -15.24 4.75 5.01
N ILE A 54 -16.33 4.01 4.96
CA ILE A 54 -16.40 2.75 4.23
C ILE A 54 -17.69 2.70 3.42
N GLN A 55 -17.60 2.28 2.16
CA GLN A 55 -18.75 2.08 1.28
C GLN A 55 -18.65 0.69 0.64
N GLY A 56 -19.82 0.06 0.44
CA GLY A 56 -19.87 -1.25 -0.20
C GLY A 56 -19.14 -2.33 0.56
N GLY A 57 -19.18 -2.31 1.90
CA GLY A 57 -18.45 -3.26 2.73
C GLY A 57 -16.93 -3.13 2.62
N GLY A 58 -16.45 -2.02 2.07
CA GLY A 58 -15.02 -1.75 1.87
C GLY A 58 -14.52 -2.09 0.47
N THR A 59 -15.31 -2.72 -0.38
CA THR A 59 -14.89 -3.02 -1.76
C THR A 59 -15.02 -1.82 -2.69
N GLU A 60 -15.98 -0.93 -2.44
CA GLU A 60 -16.15 0.28 -3.23
C GLU A 60 -15.23 1.40 -2.77
N LEU A 61 -15.18 1.63 -1.46
CA LEU A 61 -14.36 2.69 -0.88
C LEU A 61 -13.96 2.35 0.54
N ILE A 62 -12.66 2.53 0.82
CA ILE A 62 -12.12 2.67 2.17
C ILE A 62 -11.37 4.00 2.18
N ARG A 63 -11.76 4.92 3.07
CA ARG A 63 -11.11 6.21 3.22
C ARG A 63 -10.68 6.37 4.67
N ILE A 64 -9.40 6.63 4.87
CA ILE A 64 -8.84 6.86 6.21
C ILE A 64 -8.10 8.19 6.17
N ALA A 65 -8.55 9.12 7.00
CA ALA A 65 -7.94 10.42 7.16
C ALA A 65 -7.38 10.55 8.57
N ASP A 66 -6.13 10.97 8.68
CA ASP A 66 -5.48 11.17 9.96
C ASP A 66 -4.79 12.54 10.03
N ASN A 67 -4.48 12.97 11.24
CA ASN A 67 -3.74 14.18 11.53
C ASN A 67 -2.30 13.90 12.01
N GLY A 68 -1.72 12.81 11.52
CA GLY A 68 -0.35 12.45 11.85
C GLY A 68 0.68 13.36 11.19
N CYS A 69 1.93 12.93 11.20
CA CYS A 69 3.06 13.76 10.72
C CYS A 69 3.05 14.02 9.20
N GLY A 70 2.30 13.23 8.45
CA GLY A 70 2.28 13.38 6.99
C GLY A 70 3.55 12.89 6.30
N MET A 71 3.56 13.04 4.97
CA MET A 71 4.68 12.66 4.12
C MET A 71 4.98 13.78 3.13
N THR A 72 6.26 13.92 2.78
CA THR A 72 6.68 14.83 1.72
C THR A 72 6.47 14.20 0.35
N SER A 73 6.58 15.00 -0.72
CA SER A 73 6.45 14.50 -2.08
C SER A 73 7.47 13.40 -2.41
N ASP A 74 8.67 13.48 -1.84
CA ASP A 74 9.72 12.48 -2.04
C ASP A 74 9.43 11.18 -1.29
N GLN A 75 8.72 11.26 -0.18
CA GLN A 75 8.38 10.11 0.64
C GLN A 75 7.20 9.31 0.09
N LEU A 76 6.31 9.93 -0.68
CA LEU A 76 5.12 9.26 -1.20
C LEU A 76 5.45 8.06 -2.09
N PRO A 77 6.34 8.17 -3.10
CA PRO A 77 6.71 6.99 -3.88
C PRO A 77 7.40 5.91 -3.05
N LEU A 78 8.18 6.32 -2.05
CA LEU A 78 8.87 5.36 -1.16
C LEU A 78 7.88 4.57 -0.32
N ALA A 79 6.81 5.20 0.14
CA ALA A 79 5.77 4.52 0.91
C ALA A 79 5.08 3.41 0.10
N LEU A 80 5.06 3.55 -1.21
CA LEU A 80 4.44 2.58 -2.13
C LEU A 80 5.42 1.55 -2.67
N ALA A 81 6.70 1.72 -2.43
CA ALA A 81 7.72 0.78 -2.89
C ALA A 81 7.70 -0.50 -2.03
N SER A 82 7.91 -1.64 -2.69
CA SER A 82 8.07 -2.90 -1.98
C SER A 82 9.31 -2.85 -1.09
N HIS A 83 9.20 -3.39 0.11
CA HIS A 83 10.28 -3.43 1.11
C HIS A 83 10.72 -2.08 1.67
N ALA A 84 9.94 -1.02 1.41
CA ALA A 84 10.21 0.29 2.01
C ALA A 84 9.55 0.40 3.38
N THR A 85 10.28 0.90 4.36
CA THR A 85 9.75 1.16 5.70
C THR A 85 10.57 2.25 6.39
N SER A 86 9.90 3.07 7.18
CA SER A 86 10.55 4.05 8.05
C SER A 86 11.14 3.41 9.32
N LYS A 87 10.95 2.11 9.49
CA LYS A 87 11.27 1.40 10.74
C LYS A 87 12.43 0.42 10.62
N LEU A 88 13.39 0.66 9.74
CA LEU A 88 14.55 -0.23 9.54
C LEU A 88 15.88 0.46 9.85
N PRO A 89 16.10 1.00 11.05
CA PRO A 89 17.40 1.63 11.32
C PRO A 89 18.45 0.66 11.86
N THR A 90 18.09 -0.48 12.44
CA THR A 90 19.04 -1.39 13.08
C THR A 90 18.74 -2.86 12.79
N ASP A 91 19.72 -3.72 13.06
CA ASP A 91 19.55 -5.16 12.89
C ASP A 91 18.48 -5.74 13.83
N ASP A 92 18.35 -5.17 15.02
CA ASP A 92 17.33 -5.59 15.97
C ASP A 92 15.93 -5.27 15.46
N ASP A 93 15.78 -4.13 14.79
CA ASP A 93 14.52 -3.74 14.18
C ASP A 93 14.16 -4.61 12.98
N LEU A 94 15.15 -5.12 12.25
CA LEU A 94 14.93 -6.09 11.20
C LEU A 94 14.27 -7.35 11.74
N PHE A 95 14.68 -7.79 12.90
CA PHE A 95 14.08 -8.96 13.55
C PHE A 95 12.63 -8.68 13.94
N SER A 96 12.35 -7.50 14.46
CA SER A 96 10.99 -7.10 14.81
C SER A 96 10.11 -6.95 13.59
N VAL A 97 10.63 -6.41 12.49
CA VAL A 97 9.88 -6.27 11.24
C VAL A 97 9.52 -7.63 10.66
N SER A 98 10.42 -8.60 10.73
CA SER A 98 10.12 -9.95 10.22
C SER A 98 9.04 -10.65 11.06
N THR A 99 8.98 -10.40 12.36
CA THR A 99 7.92 -10.95 13.23
C THR A 99 6.59 -10.22 13.08
N LEU A 100 6.62 -8.94 12.71
CA LEU A 100 5.42 -8.16 12.43
C LEU A 100 4.88 -8.37 11.02
N GLY A 101 5.55 -9.20 10.22
CA GLY A 101 5.11 -9.58 8.91
C GLY A 101 5.34 -8.52 7.85
N PHE A 102 4.31 -8.17 7.09
CA PHE A 102 4.42 -7.44 5.84
C PHE A 102 4.14 -5.93 5.97
N ARG A 103 4.40 -5.33 7.14
CA ARG A 103 4.11 -3.91 7.37
C ARG A 103 4.75 -2.97 6.34
N GLY A 104 6.01 -3.24 5.96
CA GLY A 104 6.72 -2.43 4.98
C GLY A 104 6.22 -2.59 3.55
N GLU A 105 5.33 -3.55 3.29
CA GLU A 105 4.84 -3.88 1.95
C GLU A 105 3.33 -3.74 1.81
N ALA A 106 2.61 -3.42 2.88
CA ALA A 106 1.16 -3.39 2.88
C ALA A 106 0.60 -2.41 1.84
N LEU A 107 1.14 -1.20 1.76
CA LEU A 107 0.68 -0.21 0.80
C LEU A 107 0.96 -0.61 -0.65
N ALA A 108 2.11 -1.23 -0.91
CA ALA A 108 2.43 -1.74 -2.24
C ALA A 108 1.45 -2.84 -2.64
N SER A 109 1.14 -3.76 -1.72
CA SER A 109 0.17 -4.84 -1.96
C SER A 109 -1.23 -4.30 -2.19
N ILE A 110 -1.67 -3.35 -1.37
CA ILE A 110 -2.98 -2.71 -1.52
C ILE A 110 -3.08 -2.01 -2.87
N GLY A 111 -2.07 -1.23 -3.24
CA GLY A 111 -2.04 -0.51 -4.51
C GLY A 111 -2.04 -1.42 -5.72
N SER A 112 -1.50 -2.63 -5.60
CA SER A 112 -1.48 -3.60 -6.70
C SER A 112 -2.86 -4.18 -7.03
N VAL A 113 -3.81 -4.13 -6.09
CA VAL A 113 -5.15 -4.73 -6.25
C VAL A 113 -6.29 -3.72 -6.12
N SER A 114 -5.99 -2.43 -6.20
CA SER A 114 -6.98 -1.37 -6.02
C SER A 114 -6.58 -0.10 -6.76
N HIS A 115 -7.46 0.91 -6.67
CA HIS A 115 -7.11 2.29 -6.96
C HIS A 115 -6.81 2.98 -5.65
N LEU A 116 -5.54 3.24 -5.39
CA LEU A 116 -5.08 3.88 -4.16
C LEU A 116 -4.71 5.34 -4.45
N THR A 117 -5.26 6.25 -3.67
CA THR A 117 -4.89 7.66 -3.67
C THR A 117 -4.39 8.03 -2.29
N ILE A 118 -3.20 8.62 -2.20
CA ILE A 118 -2.65 9.15 -0.97
C ILE A 118 -2.47 10.64 -1.12
N ARG A 119 -3.09 11.42 -0.22
CA ARG A 119 -2.86 12.86 -0.09
C ARG A 119 -2.21 13.07 1.26
N SER A 120 -1.11 13.80 1.27
CA SER A 120 -0.39 14.00 2.52
C SER A 120 0.28 15.37 2.55
N ARG A 121 0.37 15.92 3.76
CA ARG A 121 1.04 17.19 4.00
C ARG A 121 1.75 17.11 5.35
N THR A 122 3.00 17.55 5.37
CA THR A 122 3.74 17.70 6.61
C THR A 122 3.53 19.09 7.20
N ASN A 123 3.78 19.23 8.51
CA ASN A 123 3.58 20.49 9.20
C ASN A 123 4.49 21.63 8.69
N GLY A 124 5.64 21.28 8.08
CA GLY A 124 6.57 22.25 7.53
C GLY A 124 6.28 22.69 6.10
N ASP A 125 5.33 22.06 5.43
CA ASP A 125 5.02 22.32 4.02
C ASP A 125 3.81 23.24 3.89
N ASP A 126 3.86 24.16 2.92
CA ASP A 126 2.75 25.09 2.63
C ASP A 126 1.60 24.41 1.89
N SER A 127 1.88 23.32 1.20
CA SER A 127 0.86 22.55 0.47
C SER A 127 1.16 21.07 0.59
N GLY A 128 0.15 20.24 0.31
CA GLY A 128 0.29 18.81 0.28
C GLY A 128 0.65 18.28 -1.11
N ASN A 129 0.73 16.97 -1.19
CA ASN A 129 0.98 16.26 -2.43
C ASN A 129 0.06 15.05 -2.51
N GLU A 130 -0.27 14.65 -3.72
CA GLU A 130 -1.12 13.53 -4.02
C GLU A 130 -0.39 12.55 -4.92
N ILE A 131 -0.51 11.27 -4.64
CA ILE A 131 -0.02 10.20 -5.51
C ILE A 131 -1.14 9.21 -5.75
N ASN A 132 -1.22 8.70 -6.98
CA ASN A 132 -2.21 7.73 -7.39
C ASN A 132 -1.54 6.45 -7.85
N VAL A 133 -2.12 5.32 -7.46
CA VAL A 133 -1.70 3.99 -7.89
C VAL A 133 -2.92 3.24 -8.38
N ARG A 134 -2.82 2.63 -9.54
CA ARG A 134 -3.91 1.86 -10.12
C ARG A 134 -3.38 0.51 -10.59
N GLY A 135 -3.77 -0.57 -9.90
CA GLY A 135 -3.31 -1.91 -10.25
C GLY A 135 -1.80 -2.03 -10.27
N GLY A 136 -1.10 -1.36 -9.37
CA GLY A 136 0.36 -1.36 -9.27
C GLY A 136 1.08 -0.33 -10.11
N ILE A 137 0.37 0.41 -10.97
CA ILE A 137 0.96 1.47 -11.79
C ILE A 137 0.96 2.77 -10.97
N ILE A 138 2.15 3.27 -10.66
CA ILE A 138 2.34 4.43 -9.79
C ILE A 138 2.52 5.67 -10.66
N GLU A 139 1.70 6.70 -10.43
CA GLU A 139 1.84 8.00 -11.08
C GLU A 139 2.80 8.90 -10.30
N SER A 140 3.32 9.92 -10.95
CA SER A 140 4.18 10.90 -10.28
C SER A 140 3.38 11.73 -9.28
N PRO A 141 3.96 12.11 -8.12
CA PRO A 141 3.28 12.98 -7.16
C PRO A 141 2.92 14.32 -7.77
N GLN A 142 1.74 14.85 -7.40
CA GLN A 142 1.23 16.13 -7.84
C GLN A 142 0.93 16.99 -6.61
N PRO A 143 1.14 18.31 -6.66
CA PRO A 143 0.70 19.20 -5.58
C PRO A 143 -0.82 19.13 -5.40
N CYS A 144 -1.28 19.19 -4.16
CA CYS A 144 -2.71 19.25 -3.85
C CYS A 144 -2.96 20.02 -2.57
N GLY A 145 -4.17 20.51 -2.41
CA GLY A 145 -4.61 21.12 -1.17
C GLY A 145 -5.11 20.04 -0.23
N CYS A 146 -4.53 19.95 0.96
CA CYS A 146 -5.01 19.06 2.02
C CYS A 146 -4.51 19.57 3.38
N PRO A 147 -5.18 19.20 4.48
CA PRO A 147 -4.67 19.52 5.80
C PRO A 147 -3.43 18.70 6.15
N VAL A 148 -2.73 19.12 7.19
CA VAL A 148 -1.59 18.35 7.73
C VAL A 148 -2.08 16.96 8.16
N GLY A 149 -1.32 15.95 7.74
CA GLY A 149 -1.68 14.55 7.96
C GLY A 149 -1.72 13.78 6.67
N THR A 150 -2.45 12.67 6.67
CA THR A 150 -2.55 11.79 5.51
C THR A 150 -3.98 11.33 5.29
N VAL A 151 -4.41 11.35 4.03
CA VAL A 151 -5.68 10.78 3.59
C VAL A 151 -5.37 9.66 2.61
N MET A 152 -5.84 8.48 2.90
CA MET A 152 -5.73 7.33 2.00
C MET A 152 -7.12 6.92 1.55
N GLU A 153 -7.31 6.86 0.23
CA GLU A 153 -8.55 6.40 -0.38
C GLU A 153 -8.25 5.16 -1.21
N ILE A 154 -8.93 4.08 -0.89
CA ILE A 154 -8.82 2.83 -1.62
C ILE A 154 -10.16 2.55 -2.27
N ARG A 155 -10.15 2.52 -3.61
CA ARG A 155 -11.36 2.29 -4.40
C ARG A 155 -11.21 1.01 -5.19
N ASN A 156 -12.34 0.35 -5.41
CA ASN A 156 -12.41 -0.84 -6.25
C ASN A 156 -11.42 -1.93 -5.82
N LEU A 157 -11.40 -2.21 -4.53
CA LEU A 157 -10.51 -3.22 -3.95
C LEU A 157 -10.73 -4.57 -4.64
N PHE A 158 -9.62 -5.21 -5.01
CA PHE A 158 -9.60 -6.48 -5.73
C PHE A 158 -10.18 -6.44 -7.16
N PHE A 159 -10.26 -5.26 -7.78
CA PHE A 159 -10.85 -5.13 -9.11
C PHE A 159 -10.17 -6.01 -10.16
N ASN A 160 -8.86 -6.20 -10.04
CA ASN A 160 -8.07 -6.99 -10.99
C ASN A 160 -7.91 -8.46 -10.60
N LEU A 161 -8.44 -8.85 -9.44
CA LEU A 161 -8.43 -10.24 -8.99
C LEU A 161 -9.72 -10.99 -9.34
N SER A 162 -10.78 -10.28 -9.73
CA SER A 162 -12.06 -10.89 -10.06
C SER A 162 -11.96 -11.88 -11.23
N LEU A 163 -10.98 -11.73 -12.08
CA LEU A 163 -10.76 -12.63 -13.21
C LEU A 163 -10.10 -13.96 -12.81
N ILE A 164 -9.59 -14.04 -11.61
CA ILE A 164 -8.90 -15.24 -11.11
C ILE A 164 -9.90 -16.31 -10.68
N HIS A 165 -11.13 -15.92 -10.44
CA HIS A 165 -12.19 -16.83 -9.97
C HIS A 165 -12.86 -17.60 -11.11
N ILE A 166 -12.42 -17.41 -12.29
CA ILE A 166 -12.87 -18.14 -13.46
C ILE A 166 -11.95 -19.33 -13.70
#